data_8bf0454a3c0dcf107d99e8ad201e5d2d
#
_entry.id   8bf0454a3c0dcf107d99e8ad201e5d2d
#
_cell.length_a   1.000
_cell.length_b   1.000
_cell.length_c   1.000
_cell.angle_alpha   90.00
_cell.angle_beta   90.00
_cell.angle_gamma   90.00
#
_symmetry.space_group_name_H-M   'P 1'
#
loop_
_entity.id
_entity.type
_entity.pdbx_description
1 polymer ?
#
loop_
_entity_poly.entity_id
_entity_poly.type
_entity_poly.pdbx_seq_one_letter_code
_entity_poly.pdbx_strand_id
1 'polypeptide(L)'
;MKAWNDFSISPAYQAKYPGLGFGITLISGCKPVTDQQAYDQYKRKLLRKMRKRETLAEITERINIYDSFFQSFGFECPLPKHLKRTVNSGFPQYNLMVDAHFMAEMCAGILVAVTDYDRFD
;
A
#
# COMPACT_ATOMS: atom_id res chain seq x y z
N MET A 1 10.16 -22.95 -2.30
CA MET A 1 9.06 -22.14 -1.69
C MET A 1 9.43 -21.86 -0.24
N LYS A 2 9.55 -20.61 0.12
CA LYS A 2 9.83 -20.23 1.52
C LYS A 2 8.56 -20.41 2.36
N ALA A 3 8.71 -20.96 3.54
CA ALA A 3 7.59 -21.06 4.49
C ALA A 3 7.28 -19.68 5.10
N TRP A 4 6.06 -19.47 5.55
CA TRP A 4 5.64 -18.20 6.16
C TRP A 4 6.46 -17.79 7.39
N ASN A 5 6.96 -18.77 8.13
CA ASN A 5 7.81 -18.58 9.29
C ASN A 5 9.27 -18.22 8.97
N ASP A 6 9.64 -18.19 7.68
CA ASP A 6 10.96 -17.74 7.24
C ASP A 6 11.11 -16.22 7.22
N PHE A 7 10.00 -15.49 7.42
CA PHE A 7 10.00 -14.03 7.46
C PHE A 7 10.08 -13.53 8.89
N SER A 8 11.07 -12.71 9.17
CA SER A 8 11.26 -12.11 10.49
C SER A 8 11.89 -10.73 10.38
N ILE A 9 11.68 -9.90 11.40
CA ILE A 9 12.41 -8.65 11.55
C ILE A 9 13.75 -8.98 12.20
N SER A 10 14.85 -8.45 11.63
CA SER A 10 16.18 -8.67 12.21
C SER A 10 16.27 -8.15 13.66
N PRO A 11 16.99 -8.82 14.56
CA PRO A 11 17.13 -8.37 15.95
C PRO A 11 17.63 -6.93 16.08
N ALA A 12 18.54 -6.51 15.20
CA ALA A 12 19.08 -5.14 15.19
C ALA A 12 17.98 -4.10 14.90
N TYR A 13 17.10 -4.38 13.94
CA TYR A 13 15.96 -3.52 13.63
C TYR A 13 14.92 -3.52 14.75
N GLN A 14 14.66 -4.68 15.33
CA GLN A 14 13.71 -4.82 16.43
C GLN A 14 14.15 -4.07 17.68
N ALA A 15 15.48 -4.08 17.98
CA ALA A 15 16.06 -3.31 19.08
C ALA A 15 15.97 -1.79 18.83
N LYS A 16 16.23 -1.37 17.60
CA LYS A 16 16.19 0.05 17.21
C LYS A 16 14.76 0.61 17.08
N TYR A 17 13.83 -0.22 16.64
CA TYR A 17 12.45 0.14 16.39
C TYR A 17 11.50 -0.89 17.02
N PRO A 18 11.34 -0.88 18.35
CA PRO A 18 10.59 -1.92 19.07
C PRO A 18 9.09 -1.99 18.69
N GLY A 19 8.54 -0.91 18.14
CA GLY A 19 7.16 -0.87 17.64
C GLY A 19 6.99 -1.25 16.16
N LEU A 20 8.09 -1.62 15.46
CA LEU A 20 8.01 -1.98 14.05
C LEU A 20 7.27 -3.31 13.88
N GLY A 21 6.25 -3.27 13.01
CA GLY A 21 5.51 -4.45 12.58
C GLY A 21 5.41 -4.51 11.06
N PHE A 22 5.22 -5.70 10.54
CA PHE A 22 4.88 -5.92 9.14
C PHE A 22 3.91 -7.09 9.00
N GLY A 23 3.10 -7.04 7.96
CA GLY A 23 2.21 -8.13 7.57
C GLY A 23 2.64 -8.70 6.22
N ILE A 24 2.54 -10.00 6.07
CA ILE A 24 2.79 -10.69 4.81
C ILE A 24 1.54 -11.46 4.42
N THR A 25 1.14 -11.36 3.16
CA THR A 25 0.01 -12.09 2.61
C THR A 25 0.39 -12.69 1.27
N LEU A 26 0.17 -13.99 1.14
CA LEU A 26 0.26 -14.66 -0.16
C LEU A 26 -1.11 -14.61 -0.84
N ILE A 27 -1.13 -14.07 -2.06
CA ILE A 27 -2.32 -14.05 -2.91
C ILE A 27 -2.06 -14.96 -4.09
N SER A 28 -2.88 -15.97 -4.26
CA SER A 28 -2.78 -16.94 -5.36
C SER A 28 -4.09 -17.00 -6.14
N GLY A 29 -4.03 -17.59 -7.34
CA GLY A 29 -5.20 -17.76 -8.19
C GLY A 29 -5.76 -16.46 -8.75
N CYS A 30 -4.95 -15.41 -8.85
CA CYS A 30 -5.35 -14.16 -9.49
C CYS A 30 -5.76 -14.40 -10.94
N LYS A 31 -6.92 -13.85 -11.31
CA LYS A 31 -7.45 -13.92 -12.68
C LYS A 31 -7.55 -12.53 -13.28
N PRO A 32 -7.47 -12.40 -14.61
CA PRO A 32 -7.74 -11.14 -15.28
C PRO A 32 -9.12 -10.59 -14.92
N VAL A 33 -9.28 -9.28 -14.95
CA VAL A 33 -10.58 -8.64 -14.81
C VAL A 33 -11.46 -9.03 -16.00
N THR A 34 -12.60 -9.65 -15.73
CA THR A 34 -13.58 -10.07 -16.75
C THR A 34 -14.75 -9.08 -16.87
N ASP A 35 -15.05 -8.33 -15.81
CA ASP A 35 -16.06 -7.27 -15.78
C ASP A 35 -15.38 -5.92 -15.48
N GLN A 36 -14.98 -5.23 -16.55
CA GLN A 36 -14.33 -3.94 -16.46
C GLN A 36 -15.24 -2.87 -15.83
N GLN A 37 -16.54 -2.91 -16.13
CA GLN A 37 -17.49 -1.94 -15.60
C GLN A 37 -17.62 -2.06 -14.07
N ALA A 38 -17.77 -3.27 -13.56
CA ALA A 38 -17.84 -3.52 -12.12
C ALA A 38 -16.53 -3.10 -11.43
N TYR A 39 -15.39 -3.38 -12.04
CA TYR A 39 -14.08 -2.97 -11.53
C TYR A 39 -13.94 -1.45 -11.46
N ASP A 40 -14.32 -0.73 -12.51
CA ASP A 40 -14.30 0.73 -12.53
C ASP A 40 -15.26 1.35 -11.52
N GLN A 41 -16.42 0.74 -11.31
CA GLN A 41 -17.36 1.16 -10.27
C GLN A 41 -16.78 0.97 -8.88
N TYR A 42 -16.08 -0.13 -8.63
CA TYR A 42 -15.39 -0.39 -7.38
C TYR A 42 -14.31 0.66 -7.10
N LYS A 43 -13.47 0.96 -8.08
CA LYS A 43 -12.45 2.02 -7.97
C LYS A 43 -13.07 3.39 -7.64
N ARG A 44 -14.14 3.75 -8.33
CA ARG A 44 -14.86 5.00 -8.07
C ARG A 44 -15.47 5.06 -6.66
N LYS A 45 -16.00 3.93 -6.18
CA LYS A 45 -16.55 3.84 -4.82
C LYS A 45 -15.47 4.04 -3.76
N LEU A 46 -14.33 3.39 -3.93
CA LEU A 46 -13.17 3.56 -3.04
C LEU A 46 -12.67 5.01 -3.03
N LEU A 47 -12.52 5.62 -4.21
CA LEU A 47 -12.07 6.99 -4.33
C LEU A 47 -13.00 7.98 -3.65
N ARG A 48 -14.32 7.80 -3.80
CA ARG A 48 -15.33 8.61 -3.11
C ARG A 48 -15.22 8.48 -1.59
N LYS A 49 -14.96 7.26 -1.09
CA LYS A 49 -14.76 7.01 0.34
C LYS A 49 -13.49 7.71 0.84
N MET A 50 -12.40 7.60 0.12
CA MET A 50 -11.13 8.27 0.46
C MET A 50 -11.26 9.79 0.53
N ARG A 51 -12.01 10.38 -0.39
CA ARG A 51 -12.19 11.85 -0.48
C ARG A 51 -13.07 12.44 0.62
N LYS A 52 -13.72 11.62 1.44
CA LYS A 52 -14.43 12.13 2.61
C LYS A 52 -13.42 12.76 3.57
N ARG A 53 -13.77 13.94 4.09
CA ARG A 53 -12.88 14.75 4.94
C ARG A 53 -12.24 13.95 6.07
N GLU A 54 -13.06 13.20 6.80
CA GLU A 54 -12.60 12.41 7.95
C GLU A 54 -11.68 11.29 7.52
N THR A 55 -12.06 10.52 6.50
CA THR A 55 -11.24 9.42 5.95
C THR A 55 -9.89 9.94 5.44
N LEU A 56 -9.92 11.04 4.68
CA LEU A 56 -8.71 11.64 4.13
C LEU A 56 -7.77 12.16 5.22
N ALA A 57 -8.33 12.73 6.29
CA ALA A 57 -7.55 13.17 7.44
C ALA A 57 -6.83 12.00 8.13
N GLU A 58 -7.53 10.88 8.37
CA GLU A 58 -6.94 9.69 8.96
C GLU A 58 -5.83 9.08 8.07
N ILE A 59 -6.05 9.00 6.76
CA ILE A 59 -5.05 8.53 5.81
C ILE A 59 -3.81 9.44 5.83
N THR A 60 -4.02 10.75 5.80
CA THR A 60 -2.94 11.74 5.84
C THR A 60 -2.11 11.62 7.11
N GLU A 61 -2.75 11.46 8.27
CA GLU A 61 -2.06 11.27 9.53
C GLU A 61 -1.15 10.04 9.52
N ARG A 62 -1.65 8.91 9.01
CA ARG A 62 -0.84 7.68 8.88
C ARG A 62 0.33 7.86 7.92
N ILE A 63 0.09 8.49 6.78
CA ILE A 63 1.13 8.77 5.77
C ILE A 63 2.22 9.69 6.33
N ASN A 64 1.87 10.66 7.17
CA ASN A 64 2.83 11.56 7.80
C ASN A 64 3.80 10.82 8.73
N ILE A 65 3.38 9.71 9.34
CA ILE A 65 4.28 8.85 10.13
C ILE A 65 5.38 8.27 9.24
N TYR A 66 5.02 7.74 8.07
CA TYR A 66 6.00 7.23 7.10
C TYR A 66 6.89 8.34 6.56
N ASP A 67 6.32 9.50 6.24
CA ASP A 67 7.08 10.64 5.74
C ASP A 67 8.17 11.07 6.74
N SER A 68 7.82 11.21 8.00
CA SER A 68 8.78 11.50 9.07
C SER A 68 9.86 10.43 9.23
N PHE A 69 9.47 9.15 9.09
CA PHE A 69 10.42 8.03 9.16
C PHE A 69 11.42 8.07 8.00
N PHE A 70 10.95 8.27 6.78
CA PHE A 70 11.82 8.39 5.59
C PHE A 70 12.76 9.59 5.71
N GLN A 71 12.26 10.74 6.15
CA GLN A 71 13.06 11.95 6.33
C GLN A 71 14.16 11.75 7.36
N SER A 72 13.95 10.94 8.40
CA SER A 72 14.98 10.62 9.40
C SER A 72 16.21 9.91 8.81
N PHE A 73 16.06 9.31 7.62
CA PHE A 73 17.14 8.68 6.85
C PHE A 73 17.63 9.55 5.67
N GLY A 74 17.07 10.75 5.49
CA GLY A 74 17.40 11.61 4.37
C GLY A 74 16.75 11.19 3.04
N PHE A 75 15.67 10.39 3.10
CA PHE A 75 14.94 9.94 1.91
C PHE A 75 13.58 10.62 1.79
N GLU A 76 13.13 10.79 0.56
CA GLU A 76 11.77 11.24 0.25
C GLU A 76 10.78 10.05 0.34
N CYS A 77 9.71 10.24 1.10
CA CYS A 77 8.62 9.26 1.14
C CYS A 77 7.72 9.40 -0.09
N PRO A 78 7.43 8.33 -0.83
CA PRO A 78 6.57 8.41 -2.00
C PRO A 78 5.08 8.59 -1.67
N LEU A 79 4.63 8.23 -0.47
CA LEU A 79 3.23 8.18 -0.10
C LEU A 79 2.51 9.54 -0.17
N PRO A 80 3.06 10.66 0.31
CA PRO A 80 2.39 11.97 0.21
C PRO A 80 2.11 12.37 -1.24
N LYS A 81 3.05 12.12 -2.13
CA LYS A 81 2.90 12.40 -3.57
C LYS A 81 1.85 11.49 -4.21
N HIS A 82 1.86 10.21 -3.88
CA HIS A 82 0.85 9.25 -4.34
C HIS A 82 -0.55 9.63 -3.86
N LEU A 83 -0.70 10.01 -2.59
CA LEU A 83 -1.98 10.44 -2.04
C LEU A 83 -2.52 11.67 -2.77
N LYS A 84 -1.69 12.71 -2.92
CA LYS A 84 -2.06 13.93 -3.64
C LYS A 84 -2.53 13.64 -5.06
N ARG A 85 -1.77 12.79 -5.80
CA ARG A 85 -2.12 12.38 -7.16
C ARG A 85 -3.45 11.63 -7.19
N THR A 86 -3.64 10.68 -6.29
CA THR A 86 -4.86 9.85 -6.22
C THR A 86 -6.09 10.69 -5.92
N VAL A 87 -6.00 11.61 -4.96
CA VAL A 87 -7.12 12.50 -4.60
C VAL A 87 -7.50 13.40 -5.77
N ASN A 88 -6.52 13.92 -6.51
CA ASN A 88 -6.75 14.85 -7.61
C ASN A 88 -7.19 14.15 -8.90
N SER A 89 -6.55 13.04 -9.24
CA SER A 89 -6.65 12.41 -10.57
C SER A 89 -7.23 11.00 -10.56
N GLY A 90 -7.45 10.42 -9.37
CA GLY A 90 -7.93 9.04 -9.22
C GLY A 90 -6.80 8.01 -9.16
N PHE A 91 -7.21 6.76 -8.98
CA PHE A 91 -6.27 5.63 -8.97
C PHE A 91 -5.64 5.42 -10.35
N PRO A 92 -4.38 4.97 -10.40
CA PRO A 92 -3.74 4.62 -11.66
C PRO A 92 -4.45 3.45 -12.36
N GLN A 93 -4.24 3.33 -13.66
CA GLN A 93 -4.77 2.25 -14.50
C GLN A 93 -3.62 1.60 -15.26
N TYR A 94 -2.91 0.68 -14.62
CA TYR A 94 -1.83 -0.10 -15.24
C TYR A 94 -2.28 -1.54 -15.51
N ASN A 95 -2.42 -2.31 -14.46
CA ASN A 95 -2.95 -3.67 -14.47
C ASN A 95 -3.52 -4.00 -13.08
N LEU A 96 -4.27 -5.10 -13.00
CA LEU A 96 -4.96 -5.47 -11.77
C LEU A 96 -4.04 -5.54 -10.54
N MET A 97 -2.85 -6.12 -10.67
CA MET A 97 -1.93 -6.31 -9.54
C MET A 97 -1.39 -4.97 -9.03
N VAL A 98 -0.93 -4.14 -9.95
CA VAL A 98 -0.42 -2.79 -9.62
C VAL A 98 -1.53 -1.90 -9.07
N ASP A 99 -2.70 -1.91 -9.70
CA ASP A 99 -3.83 -1.10 -9.26
C ASP A 99 -4.34 -1.53 -7.89
N ALA A 100 -4.45 -2.84 -7.62
CA ALA A 100 -4.86 -3.36 -6.32
C ALA A 100 -3.89 -2.96 -5.21
N HIS A 101 -2.60 -3.02 -5.47
CA HIS A 101 -1.56 -2.54 -4.57
C HIS A 101 -1.75 -1.05 -4.24
N PHE A 102 -1.87 -0.19 -5.25
CA PHE A 102 -2.09 1.24 -5.02
C PHE A 102 -3.40 1.54 -4.29
N MET A 103 -4.46 0.83 -4.60
CA MET A 103 -5.73 0.98 -3.89
C MET A 103 -5.60 0.61 -2.42
N ALA A 104 -4.94 -0.51 -2.11
CA ALA A 104 -4.71 -0.96 -0.74
C ALA A 104 -3.85 0.05 0.04
N GLU A 105 -2.74 0.48 -0.54
CA GLU A 105 -1.81 1.43 0.04
C GLU A 105 -2.50 2.76 0.38
N MET A 106 -3.21 3.33 -0.59
CA MET A 106 -3.87 4.63 -0.41
C MET A 106 -5.08 4.57 0.52
N CYS A 107 -5.89 3.51 0.44
CA CYS A 107 -7.07 3.38 1.30
C CYS A 107 -6.71 3.09 2.76
N ALA A 108 -5.63 2.39 3.00
CA ALA A 108 -5.17 2.05 4.35
C ALA A 108 -4.21 3.10 4.95
N GLY A 109 -3.57 3.90 4.11
CA GLY A 109 -2.52 4.85 4.53
C GLY A 109 -1.30 4.15 5.09
N ILE A 110 -0.96 2.98 4.56
CA ILE A 110 0.21 2.17 4.94
C ILE A 110 1.05 1.86 3.72
N LEU A 111 2.36 1.72 3.93
CA LEU A 111 3.26 1.31 2.87
C LEU A 111 3.03 -0.16 2.51
N VAL A 112 2.78 -0.42 1.23
CA VAL A 112 2.55 -1.76 0.69
C VAL A 112 3.56 -2.03 -0.42
N ALA A 113 4.20 -3.19 -0.38
CA ALA A 113 5.05 -3.68 -1.47
C ALA A 113 4.50 -5.01 -1.99
N VAL A 114 4.61 -5.21 -3.28
CA VAL A 114 4.21 -6.46 -3.95
C VAL A 114 5.43 -7.07 -4.62
N THR A 115 5.63 -8.35 -4.39
CA THR A 115 6.72 -9.11 -4.99
C THR A 115 6.16 -10.37 -5.65
N ASP A 116 6.70 -10.72 -6.81
CA ASP A 116 6.41 -11.98 -7.47
C ASP A 116 6.97 -13.12 -6.61
N TYR A 117 6.06 -13.94 -6.08
CA TYR A 117 6.43 -15.01 -5.15
C TYR A 117 7.39 -16.02 -5.75
N ASP A 118 7.23 -16.35 -7.03
CA ASP A 118 8.07 -17.34 -7.73
C ASP A 118 9.50 -16.80 -8.01
N ARG A 119 9.69 -15.49 -7.85
CA ARG A 119 10.97 -14.80 -8.02
C ARG A 119 11.55 -14.24 -6.72
N PHE A 120 10.97 -14.63 -5.60
CA PHE A 120 11.43 -14.19 -4.29
C PHE A 120 12.51 -15.14 -3.76
N ASP A 121 13.76 -14.66 -3.72
CA ASP A 121 14.93 -15.41 -3.23
C ASP A 121 15.16 -15.24 -1.72
#